data_b2386bc990e35cbab4d41a656b1aefcc
#
_entry.id   b2386bc990e35cbab4d41a656b1aefcc
#
_cell.length_a   1.000
_cell.length_b   1.000
_cell.length_c   1.000
_cell.angle_alpha   90.00
_cell.angle_beta   90.00
_cell.angle_gamma   90.00
#
_symmetry.space_group_name_H-M   'P 1'
#
loop_
_entity.id
_entity.type
_entity.pdbx_description
1 polymer ?
#
loop_
_entity_poly.entity_id
_entity_poly.type
_entity_poly.pdbx_seq_one_letter_code
_entity_poly.pdbx_strand_id
1 'polypeptide(L)'
;MFRKMFQGGPSKKQGPRLAMRDAEEDPPRDAPVRPCEWPSKNFMDRARIKEEFKAYLCNAGLEDFEANKCPQYYDLTSSFVRRFEYSSSRNSPSVMFDLYAKSYTMDLEDFTLACKLPSWGSVRDPPKSEFRNFLASITVGESRDITQATIGSIHFPTIHYFALFIGRCINAKDEACHMCVPDLSIIRSAVLGDQSYHMGAIVAHRLHHNRHNGDFFGGIYATRLAHFLEIDIREG
;
A
#
# COMPACT_ATOMS: atom_id res chain seq x y z
N MET A 1 13.05 -28.87 67.08
CA MET A 1 14.33 -28.11 67.03
C MET A 1 15.00 -28.37 65.71
N PHE A 2 15.22 -27.35 64.94
CA PHE A 2 16.07 -27.06 63.80
C PHE A 2 15.29 -26.35 62.67
N ARG A 3 15.34 -25.01 62.73
CA ARG A 3 15.03 -24.10 61.63
C ARG A 3 16.14 -24.23 60.56
N LYS A 4 15.78 -24.47 59.29
CA LYS A 4 16.66 -24.18 58.15
C LYS A 4 16.11 -22.96 57.41
N MET A 5 16.85 -21.87 57.49
CA MET A 5 16.69 -20.67 56.69
C MET A 5 17.04 -20.99 55.23
N PHE A 6 16.11 -20.72 54.32
CA PHE A 6 16.40 -20.62 52.89
C PHE A 6 16.71 -19.17 52.57
N GLN A 7 17.98 -18.88 52.28
CA GLN A 7 18.41 -17.62 51.69
C GLN A 7 18.03 -17.63 50.20
N GLY A 8 17.05 -16.82 49.82
CA GLY A 8 16.74 -16.52 48.41
C GLY A 8 17.73 -15.49 47.87
N GLY A 9 18.53 -15.92 46.91
CA GLY A 9 19.40 -15.00 46.16
C GLY A 9 18.58 -14.16 45.15
N PRO A 10 19.03 -12.96 44.79
CA PRO A 10 18.30 -12.07 43.91
C PRO A 10 18.27 -12.62 42.48
N SER A 11 17.08 -12.90 41.99
CA SER A 11 16.82 -13.22 40.59
C SER A 11 17.16 -12.01 39.71
N LYS A 12 18.22 -12.11 38.91
CA LYS A 12 18.54 -11.14 37.85
C LYS A 12 17.45 -11.20 36.81
N LYS A 13 16.56 -10.20 36.79
CA LYS A 13 15.65 -9.95 35.69
C LYS A 13 16.53 -9.64 34.47
N GLN A 14 16.61 -10.60 33.53
CA GLN A 14 17.11 -10.32 32.19
C GLN A 14 16.07 -9.40 31.49
N GLY A 15 16.47 -8.17 31.20
CA GLY A 15 15.73 -7.27 30.36
C GLY A 15 15.52 -7.87 28.96
N PRO A 16 14.51 -7.44 28.22
CA PRO A 16 14.27 -7.95 26.88
C PRO A 16 15.51 -7.71 26.03
N ARG A 17 16.11 -8.81 25.53
CA ARG A 17 17.11 -8.75 24.47
C ARG A 17 16.43 -8.11 23.27
N LEU A 18 16.82 -6.89 22.93
CA LEU A 18 16.60 -6.32 21.60
C LEU A 18 17.22 -7.32 20.62
N ALA A 19 16.38 -8.07 19.91
CA ALA A 19 16.84 -8.82 18.76
C ALA A 19 17.52 -7.80 17.84
N MET A 20 18.83 -8.01 17.58
CA MET A 20 19.48 -7.35 16.47
C MET A 20 18.62 -7.67 15.24
N ARG A 21 17.98 -6.66 14.67
CA ARG A 21 17.41 -6.76 13.32
C ARG A 21 18.59 -7.11 12.42
N ASP A 22 18.46 -8.23 11.74
CA ASP A 22 19.34 -8.53 10.62
C ASP A 22 19.35 -7.27 9.75
N ALA A 23 20.54 -6.82 9.36
CA ALA A 23 20.68 -5.66 8.51
C ALA A 23 20.01 -6.01 7.18
N GLU A 24 18.75 -5.59 7.03
CA GLU A 24 18.03 -5.67 5.76
C GLU A 24 18.85 -4.86 4.77
N GLU A 25 19.36 -5.52 3.75
CA GLU A 25 20.16 -4.88 2.71
C GLU A 25 19.32 -3.78 2.05
N ASP A 26 19.86 -2.57 2.02
CA ASP A 26 19.25 -1.47 1.26
C ASP A 26 19.11 -1.90 -0.22
N PRO A 27 17.98 -1.57 -0.89
CA PRO A 27 17.84 -1.89 -2.30
C PRO A 27 18.99 -1.30 -3.13
N PRO A 28 19.34 -1.92 -4.27
CA PRO A 28 20.44 -1.46 -5.12
C PRO A 28 20.32 0.03 -5.42
N ARG A 29 21.47 0.73 -5.43
CA ARG A 29 21.46 2.19 -5.65
C ARG A 29 20.87 2.58 -7.02
N ASP A 30 20.98 1.70 -8.00
CA ASP A 30 20.58 1.90 -9.39
C ASP A 30 19.29 1.16 -9.76
N ALA A 31 18.47 0.80 -8.78
CA ALA A 31 17.19 0.14 -9.06
C ALA A 31 16.27 1.05 -9.90
N PRO A 32 15.64 0.52 -10.96
CA PRO A 32 14.81 1.33 -11.85
C PRO A 32 13.54 1.82 -11.14
N VAL A 33 13.14 3.04 -11.45
CA VAL A 33 11.81 3.56 -11.04
C VAL A 33 10.78 3.05 -12.02
N ARG A 34 9.79 2.31 -11.49
CA ARG A 34 8.67 1.81 -12.30
C ARG A 34 7.52 2.82 -12.31
N PRO A 35 7.15 3.33 -13.49
CA PRO A 35 6.06 4.28 -13.59
C PRO A 35 4.70 3.64 -13.33
N CYS A 36 3.75 4.43 -12.83
CA CYS A 36 2.35 4.03 -12.78
C CYS A 36 1.80 3.80 -14.19
N GLU A 37 1.24 2.64 -14.45
CA GLU A 37 0.54 2.34 -15.69
C GLU A 37 -0.93 2.77 -15.59
N TRP A 38 -1.19 4.01 -15.98
CA TRP A 38 -2.53 4.59 -15.95
C TRP A 38 -3.49 3.91 -16.93
N PRO A 39 -4.78 3.79 -16.57
CA PRO A 39 -5.78 3.23 -17.45
C PRO A 39 -5.87 3.95 -18.78
N SER A 40 -5.85 3.17 -19.87
CA SER A 40 -5.98 3.70 -21.23
C SER A 40 -7.44 4.00 -21.58
N LYS A 41 -7.76 5.27 -21.82
CA LYS A 41 -9.10 5.69 -22.25
C LYS A 41 -9.53 4.97 -23.55
N ASN A 42 -8.62 4.87 -24.53
CA ASN A 42 -8.90 4.19 -25.80
C ASN A 42 -9.21 2.70 -25.60
N PHE A 43 -8.48 2.03 -24.70
CA PHE A 43 -8.77 0.63 -24.38
C PHE A 43 -10.15 0.50 -23.72
N MET A 44 -10.46 1.31 -22.72
CA MET A 44 -11.73 1.26 -22.00
C MET A 44 -12.93 1.54 -22.91
N ASP A 45 -12.79 2.51 -23.85
CA ASP A 45 -13.84 2.80 -24.84
C ASP A 45 -14.06 1.62 -25.80
N ARG A 46 -12.98 1.00 -26.32
CA ARG A 46 -13.06 -0.17 -27.20
C ARG A 46 -13.61 -1.41 -26.49
N ALA A 47 -13.23 -1.63 -25.24
CA ALA A 47 -13.71 -2.74 -24.42
C ALA A 47 -15.10 -2.48 -23.84
N ARG A 48 -15.66 -1.29 -23.99
CA ARG A 48 -16.99 -0.87 -23.46
C ARG A 48 -17.09 -0.97 -21.93
N ILE A 49 -15.99 -0.75 -21.22
CA ILE A 49 -15.90 -0.84 -19.74
C ILE A 49 -15.76 0.52 -19.05
N LYS A 50 -15.73 1.61 -19.80
CA LYS A 50 -15.39 2.94 -19.30
C LYS A 50 -16.32 3.45 -18.22
N GLU A 51 -17.63 3.33 -18.43
CA GLU A 51 -18.60 3.88 -17.46
C GLU A 51 -18.62 3.05 -16.16
N GLU A 52 -18.50 1.74 -16.26
CA GLU A 52 -18.40 0.86 -15.09
C GLU A 52 -17.07 1.09 -14.34
N PHE A 53 -15.96 1.28 -15.07
CA PHE A 53 -14.66 1.62 -14.46
C PHE A 53 -14.72 2.94 -13.70
N LYS A 54 -15.38 3.96 -14.24
CA LYS A 54 -15.60 5.24 -13.53
C LYS A 54 -16.46 5.06 -12.28
N ALA A 55 -17.51 4.23 -12.36
CA ALA A 55 -18.32 3.92 -11.19
C ALA A 55 -17.47 3.25 -10.08
N TYR A 56 -16.54 2.38 -10.45
CA TYR A 56 -15.60 1.76 -9.50
C TYR A 56 -14.64 2.79 -8.88
N LEU A 57 -14.13 3.75 -9.66
CA LEU A 57 -13.33 4.85 -9.12
C LEU A 57 -14.13 5.66 -8.10
N CYS A 58 -15.37 6.02 -8.44
CA CYS A 58 -16.27 6.78 -7.58
C CYS A 58 -16.56 6.02 -6.27
N ASN A 59 -16.98 4.77 -6.38
CA ASN A 59 -17.29 3.92 -5.22
C ASN A 59 -16.08 3.74 -4.29
N ALA A 60 -14.87 3.60 -4.84
CA ALA A 60 -13.64 3.50 -4.08
C ALA A 60 -13.08 4.86 -3.63
N GLY A 61 -13.67 5.98 -4.05
CA GLY A 61 -13.18 7.34 -3.76
C GLY A 61 -11.84 7.68 -4.41
N LEU A 62 -11.53 7.05 -5.54
CA LEU A 62 -10.25 7.21 -6.25
C LEU A 62 -10.32 8.16 -7.45
N GLU A 63 -11.41 8.93 -7.59
CA GLU A 63 -11.58 9.89 -8.70
C GLU A 63 -10.49 10.97 -8.67
N ASP A 64 -10.24 11.54 -7.49
CA ASP A 64 -9.19 12.55 -7.30
C ASP A 64 -7.79 11.98 -7.52
N PHE A 65 -7.58 10.72 -7.14
CA PHE A 65 -6.32 10.03 -7.40
C PHE A 65 -6.07 9.87 -8.89
N GLU A 66 -7.06 9.42 -9.66
CA GLU A 66 -6.96 9.22 -11.12
C GLU A 66 -6.86 10.56 -11.87
N ALA A 67 -7.61 11.58 -11.45
CA ALA A 67 -7.62 12.88 -12.08
C ALA A 67 -6.30 13.65 -11.92
N ASN A 68 -5.60 13.47 -10.80
CA ASN A 68 -4.37 14.19 -10.45
C ASN A 68 -3.11 13.38 -10.79
N LYS A 69 -2.95 12.98 -12.05
CA LYS A 69 -1.73 12.35 -12.56
C LYS A 69 -0.57 13.33 -12.47
N CYS A 70 0.56 12.85 -11.98
CA CYS A 70 1.78 13.64 -11.90
C CYS A 70 2.98 12.82 -12.41
N PRO A 71 4.03 13.48 -12.89
CA PRO A 71 5.27 12.83 -13.27
C PRO A 71 5.95 12.17 -12.07
N GLN A 72 6.84 11.23 -12.33
CA GLN A 72 7.62 10.54 -11.32
C GLN A 72 9.11 10.80 -11.60
N TYR A 73 9.84 11.17 -10.56
CA TYR A 73 11.24 11.58 -10.65
C TYR A 73 12.10 10.55 -9.93
N TYR A 74 13.20 10.12 -10.56
CA TYR A 74 14.05 9.04 -10.05
C TYR A 74 14.60 9.34 -8.65
N ASP A 75 15.31 10.47 -8.48
CA ASP A 75 15.96 10.81 -7.22
C ASP A 75 14.96 10.98 -6.08
N LEU A 76 13.82 11.62 -6.38
CA LEU A 76 12.75 11.82 -5.43
C LEU A 76 12.13 10.47 -5.01
N THR A 77 11.85 9.60 -5.98
CA THR A 77 11.25 8.28 -5.73
C THR A 77 12.20 7.37 -4.96
N SER A 78 13.48 7.34 -5.35
CA SER A 78 14.47 6.48 -4.71
C SER A 78 14.72 6.87 -3.24
N SER A 79 14.82 8.18 -2.94
CA SER A 79 14.96 8.66 -1.57
C SER A 79 13.73 8.33 -0.73
N PHE A 80 12.54 8.52 -1.29
CA PHE A 80 11.27 8.24 -0.65
C PHE A 80 11.11 6.76 -0.28
N VAL A 81 11.28 5.85 -1.25
CA VAL A 81 11.02 4.42 -1.04
C VAL A 81 11.99 3.80 -0.04
N ARG A 82 13.28 4.15 -0.11
CA ARG A 82 14.33 3.59 0.77
C ARG A 82 14.08 3.85 2.26
N ARG A 83 13.49 4.99 2.60
CA ARG A 83 13.29 5.43 3.98
C ARG A 83 11.84 5.46 4.41
N PHE A 84 10.96 4.89 3.59
CA PHE A 84 9.54 4.90 3.93
C PHE A 84 9.26 3.95 5.09
N GLU A 85 8.72 4.48 6.16
CA GLU A 85 8.26 3.71 7.33
C GLU A 85 6.81 4.05 7.65
N TYR A 86 6.07 3.05 8.08
CA TYR A 86 4.70 3.19 8.56
C TYR A 86 4.57 2.64 9.97
N SER A 87 4.07 3.46 10.87
CA SER A 87 3.73 3.08 12.24
C SER A 87 2.22 2.97 12.38
N SER A 88 1.73 1.77 12.64
CA SER A 88 0.30 1.48 12.87
C SER A 88 -0.13 1.69 14.32
N SER A 89 0.49 2.62 15.07
CA SER A 89 0.10 2.92 16.44
C SER A 89 -1.40 3.21 16.54
N ARG A 90 -2.09 2.61 17.52
CA ARG A 90 -3.56 2.75 17.67
C ARG A 90 -4.02 4.20 17.88
N ASN A 91 -3.19 5.02 18.51
CA ASN A 91 -3.56 6.38 18.91
C ASN A 91 -3.04 7.46 17.96
N SER A 92 -2.04 7.15 17.14
CA SER A 92 -1.41 8.10 16.23
C SER A 92 -0.66 7.35 15.12
N PRO A 93 -1.38 6.80 14.14
CA PRO A 93 -0.73 6.20 12.98
C PRO A 93 0.01 7.29 12.18
N SER A 94 1.24 7.00 11.80
CA SER A 94 2.12 7.97 11.13
C SER A 94 3.01 7.33 10.08
N VAL A 95 3.50 8.14 9.16
CA VAL A 95 4.51 7.77 8.17
C VAL A 95 5.76 8.60 8.35
N MET A 96 6.90 7.99 8.08
CA MET A 96 8.19 8.66 8.00
C MET A 96 8.82 8.33 6.65
N PHE A 97 9.43 9.31 6.01
CA PHE A 97 10.03 9.17 4.68
C PHE A 97 11.07 10.27 4.44
N ASP A 98 11.95 10.03 3.47
CA ASP A 98 12.87 11.04 2.99
C ASP A 98 12.42 11.57 1.64
N LEU A 99 12.56 12.88 1.41
CA LEU A 99 12.52 13.49 0.09
C LEU A 99 13.87 14.16 -0.14
N TYR A 100 14.64 13.65 -1.10
CA TYR A 100 16.06 13.95 -1.26
C TYR A 100 16.85 13.63 0.03
N ALA A 101 17.53 14.61 0.61
CA ALA A 101 18.36 14.43 1.81
C ALA A 101 17.65 14.87 3.11
N LYS A 102 16.34 15.14 3.07
CA LYS A 102 15.59 15.63 4.22
C LYS A 102 14.51 14.65 4.64
N SER A 103 14.49 14.33 5.94
CA SER A 103 13.49 13.44 6.54
C SER A 103 12.26 14.21 6.98
N TYR A 104 11.10 13.57 6.80
CA TYR A 104 9.78 14.07 7.16
C TYR A 104 9.03 13.03 7.95
N THR A 105 8.21 13.52 8.89
CA THR A 105 7.23 12.69 9.61
C THR A 105 5.90 13.40 9.54
N MET A 106 4.84 12.68 9.21
CA MET A 106 3.47 13.21 9.19
C MET A 106 2.49 12.16 9.69
N ASP A 107 1.33 12.60 10.14
CA ASP A 107 0.27 11.68 10.51
C ASP A 107 -0.35 11.03 9.26
N LEU A 108 -1.12 9.96 9.49
CA LEU A 108 -1.72 9.20 8.40
C LEU A 108 -2.79 10.00 7.63
N GLU A 109 -3.48 10.91 8.30
CA GLU A 109 -4.52 11.74 7.66
C GLU A 109 -3.89 12.73 6.68
N ASP A 110 -2.85 13.43 7.09
CA ASP A 110 -2.09 14.34 6.23
C ASP A 110 -1.46 13.60 5.04
N PHE A 111 -0.88 12.42 5.30
CA PHE A 111 -0.37 11.55 4.22
C PHE A 111 -1.47 11.19 3.22
N THR A 112 -2.63 10.80 3.72
CA THR A 112 -3.77 10.39 2.90
C THR A 112 -4.28 11.55 2.04
N LEU A 113 -4.40 12.73 2.63
CA LEU A 113 -4.79 13.97 1.96
C LEU A 113 -3.78 14.36 0.87
N ALA A 114 -2.49 14.39 1.22
CA ALA A 114 -1.41 14.73 0.29
C ALA A 114 -1.40 13.77 -0.92
N CYS A 115 -1.62 12.48 -0.67
CA CYS A 115 -1.65 11.44 -1.70
C CYS A 115 -2.95 11.39 -2.51
N LYS A 116 -3.95 12.26 -2.24
CA LYS A 116 -5.27 12.25 -2.91
C LYS A 116 -5.97 10.90 -2.77
N LEU A 117 -5.87 10.31 -1.60
CA LEU A 117 -6.53 9.06 -1.25
C LEU A 117 -7.74 9.33 -0.35
N PRO A 118 -8.76 8.48 -0.37
CA PRO A 118 -9.88 8.60 0.56
C PRO A 118 -9.46 8.27 2.00
N SER A 119 -10.00 9.01 2.98
CA SER A 119 -9.63 8.97 4.40
C SER A 119 -10.67 8.27 5.29
N TRP A 120 -11.65 7.59 4.72
CA TRP A 120 -12.66 6.86 5.49
C TRP A 120 -12.26 5.40 5.72
N GLY A 121 -12.97 4.76 6.65
CA GLY A 121 -12.82 3.34 6.96
C GLY A 121 -11.85 3.03 8.10
N SER A 122 -11.69 1.74 8.37
CA SER A 122 -10.85 1.24 9.47
C SER A 122 -9.37 1.19 9.08
N VAL A 123 -8.50 1.67 9.96
CA VAL A 123 -7.04 1.57 9.82
C VAL A 123 -6.53 0.13 10.02
N ARG A 124 -7.37 -0.76 10.56
CA ARG A 124 -6.99 -2.16 10.81
C ARG A 124 -7.02 -2.98 9.53
N ASP A 125 -6.03 -3.86 9.39
CA ASP A 125 -6.01 -4.82 8.29
C ASP A 125 -7.28 -5.70 8.31
N PRO A 126 -7.92 -5.87 7.16
CA PRO A 126 -9.10 -6.71 7.05
C PRO A 126 -8.75 -8.20 7.23
N PRO A 127 -9.60 -8.97 7.95
CA PRO A 127 -9.37 -10.40 8.11
C PRO A 127 -9.56 -11.13 6.78
N LYS A 128 -8.64 -12.05 6.45
CA LYS A 128 -8.67 -12.84 5.20
C LYS A 128 -10.00 -13.57 4.96
N SER A 129 -10.70 -13.96 6.04
CA SER A 129 -11.97 -14.67 5.95
C SER A 129 -13.08 -13.88 5.27
N GLU A 130 -13.05 -12.55 5.35
CA GLU A 130 -14.07 -11.68 4.74
C GLU A 130 -14.05 -11.72 3.20
N PHE A 131 -12.89 -12.04 2.62
CA PHE A 131 -12.71 -11.97 1.17
C PHE A 131 -12.98 -13.27 0.43
N ARG A 132 -13.15 -14.40 1.11
CA ARG A 132 -13.34 -15.70 0.46
C ARG A 132 -14.56 -15.74 -0.45
N ASN A 133 -15.70 -15.30 0.05
CA ASN A 133 -16.94 -15.29 -0.73
C ASN A 133 -16.89 -14.26 -1.86
N PHE A 134 -16.33 -13.09 -1.60
CA PHE A 134 -16.13 -12.06 -2.61
C PHE A 134 -15.20 -12.56 -3.72
N LEU A 135 -14.06 -13.14 -3.37
CA LEU A 135 -13.12 -13.71 -4.33
C LEU A 135 -13.78 -14.77 -5.21
N ALA A 136 -14.52 -15.70 -4.60
CA ALA A 136 -15.26 -16.74 -5.34
C ALA A 136 -16.33 -16.17 -6.29
N SER A 137 -16.86 -14.98 -5.99
CA SER A 137 -17.87 -14.34 -6.86
C SER A 137 -17.28 -13.65 -8.09
N ILE A 138 -15.99 -13.29 -8.07
CA ILE A 138 -15.32 -12.57 -9.15
C ILE A 138 -14.34 -13.41 -9.96
N THR A 139 -13.97 -14.60 -9.48
CA THR A 139 -12.97 -15.48 -10.12
C THR A 139 -13.59 -16.74 -10.70
N VAL A 140 -12.95 -17.29 -11.74
CA VAL A 140 -13.28 -18.59 -12.31
C VAL A 140 -12.62 -19.71 -11.50
N GLY A 141 -13.39 -20.72 -11.10
CA GLY A 141 -12.91 -21.88 -10.37
C GLY A 141 -13.20 -21.83 -8.86
N GLU A 142 -12.87 -22.92 -8.17
CA GLU A 142 -13.21 -23.09 -6.75
C GLU A 142 -12.16 -22.52 -5.80
N SER A 143 -11.11 -21.85 -6.29
CA SER A 143 -10.04 -21.36 -5.42
C SER A 143 -10.57 -20.26 -4.49
N ARG A 144 -10.81 -20.65 -3.25
CA ARG A 144 -11.16 -19.74 -2.13
C ARG A 144 -9.92 -19.31 -1.35
N ASP A 145 -8.75 -19.67 -1.84
CA ASP A 145 -7.49 -19.31 -1.20
C ASP A 145 -6.92 -18.03 -1.82
N ILE A 146 -6.91 -16.97 -1.02
CA ILE A 146 -6.40 -15.66 -1.43
C ILE A 146 -4.92 -15.74 -1.84
N THR A 147 -4.15 -16.67 -1.26
CA THR A 147 -2.72 -16.81 -1.55
C THR A 147 -2.45 -17.33 -2.98
N GLN A 148 -3.45 -17.94 -3.61
CA GLN A 148 -3.39 -18.45 -4.98
C GLN A 148 -4.18 -17.57 -5.98
N ALA A 149 -4.82 -16.51 -5.48
CA ALA A 149 -5.64 -15.66 -6.31
C ALA A 149 -4.79 -14.82 -7.26
N THR A 150 -5.09 -14.91 -8.56
CA THR A 150 -4.43 -14.11 -9.58
C THR A 150 -5.43 -13.17 -10.25
N ILE A 151 -4.94 -12.03 -10.74
CA ILE A 151 -5.78 -11.11 -11.53
C ILE A 151 -6.31 -11.80 -12.79
N GLY A 152 -5.50 -12.69 -13.39
CA GLY A 152 -5.91 -13.49 -14.56
C GLY A 152 -7.10 -14.42 -14.33
N SER A 153 -7.41 -14.77 -13.08
CA SER A 153 -8.59 -15.58 -12.74
C SER A 153 -9.90 -14.78 -12.68
N ILE A 154 -9.84 -13.45 -12.70
CA ILE A 154 -11.04 -12.58 -12.68
C ILE A 154 -11.74 -12.66 -14.03
N HIS A 155 -13.01 -13.07 -14.03
CA HIS A 155 -13.79 -13.25 -15.27
C HIS A 155 -14.58 -12.02 -15.71
N PHE A 156 -14.71 -11.00 -14.87
CA PHE A 156 -15.36 -9.73 -15.23
C PHE A 156 -14.32 -8.75 -15.82
N PRO A 157 -14.44 -8.33 -17.08
CA PRO A 157 -13.42 -7.51 -17.74
C PRO A 157 -13.11 -6.19 -17.01
N THR A 158 -14.14 -5.52 -16.49
CA THR A 158 -13.97 -4.25 -15.80
C THR A 158 -13.26 -4.45 -14.46
N ILE A 159 -13.64 -5.49 -13.68
CA ILE A 159 -12.98 -5.82 -12.40
C ILE A 159 -11.53 -6.22 -12.66
N HIS A 160 -11.28 -7.03 -13.70
CA HIS A 160 -9.91 -7.42 -14.10
C HIS A 160 -9.05 -6.18 -14.39
N TYR A 161 -9.56 -5.26 -15.20
CA TYR A 161 -8.83 -4.05 -15.57
C TYR A 161 -8.64 -3.10 -14.38
N PHE A 162 -9.66 -2.99 -13.52
CA PHE A 162 -9.56 -2.24 -12.27
C PHE A 162 -8.54 -2.84 -11.31
N ALA A 163 -8.47 -4.17 -11.19
CA ALA A 163 -7.48 -4.87 -10.38
C ALA A 163 -6.04 -4.61 -10.87
N LEU A 164 -5.81 -4.55 -12.18
CA LEU A 164 -4.51 -4.14 -12.73
C LEU A 164 -4.16 -2.70 -12.33
N PHE A 165 -5.10 -1.78 -12.44
CA PHE A 165 -4.89 -0.39 -12.00
C PHE A 165 -4.55 -0.32 -10.51
N ILE A 166 -5.30 -1.02 -9.64
CA ILE A 166 -5.01 -1.07 -8.20
C ILE A 166 -3.61 -1.62 -7.94
N GLY A 167 -3.26 -2.73 -8.57
CA GLY A 167 -1.93 -3.33 -8.39
C GLY A 167 -0.79 -2.40 -8.78
N ARG A 168 -0.88 -1.78 -9.96
CA ARG A 168 0.22 -1.00 -10.56
C ARG A 168 0.30 0.44 -10.07
N CYS A 169 -0.85 1.11 -9.89
CA CYS A 169 -0.87 2.53 -9.52
C CYS A 169 -1.06 2.77 -8.03
N ILE A 170 -1.95 2.01 -7.37
CA ILE A 170 -2.27 2.25 -5.96
C ILE A 170 -1.31 1.49 -5.04
N ASN A 171 -1.19 0.19 -5.22
CA ASN A 171 -0.39 -0.66 -4.34
C ASN A 171 1.07 -0.79 -4.76
N ALA A 172 1.49 -0.10 -5.83
CA ALA A 172 2.88 -0.01 -6.25
C ALA A 172 3.57 -1.40 -6.33
N LYS A 173 2.93 -2.37 -6.99
CA LYS A 173 3.44 -3.73 -7.12
C LYS A 173 4.30 -3.89 -8.36
N ASP A 174 5.36 -4.67 -8.23
CA ASP A 174 6.20 -5.13 -9.35
C ASP A 174 5.38 -6.04 -10.27
N GLU A 175 4.90 -7.15 -9.72
CA GLU A 175 4.04 -8.07 -10.44
C GLU A 175 2.58 -7.92 -9.99
N ALA A 176 1.77 -7.30 -10.83
CA ALA A 176 0.33 -7.16 -10.56
C ALA A 176 -0.46 -8.46 -10.81
N CYS A 177 0.21 -9.61 -11.05
CA CYS A 177 -0.49 -10.86 -11.36
C CYS A 177 -1.17 -11.49 -10.14
N HIS A 178 -0.61 -11.34 -8.95
CA HIS A 178 -1.18 -11.89 -7.71
C HIS A 178 -1.98 -10.86 -6.94
N MET A 179 -3.19 -11.25 -6.53
CA MET A 179 -4.02 -10.43 -5.63
C MET A 179 -3.63 -10.69 -4.17
N CYS A 180 -3.64 -9.65 -3.37
CA CYS A 180 -3.48 -9.75 -1.92
C CYS A 180 -4.70 -9.14 -1.22
N VAL A 181 -4.78 -9.30 0.10
CA VAL A 181 -5.89 -8.75 0.90
C VAL A 181 -6.08 -7.24 0.67
N PRO A 182 -5.03 -6.40 0.65
CA PRO A 182 -5.16 -4.98 0.31
C PRO A 182 -5.80 -4.72 -1.06
N ASP A 183 -5.42 -5.45 -2.11
CA ASP A 183 -6.05 -5.29 -3.43
C ASP A 183 -7.54 -5.64 -3.38
N LEU A 184 -7.86 -6.78 -2.76
CA LEU A 184 -9.23 -7.25 -2.62
C LEU A 184 -10.11 -6.28 -1.81
N SER A 185 -9.53 -5.60 -0.81
CA SER A 185 -10.24 -4.59 -0.03
C SER A 185 -10.69 -3.43 -0.92
N ILE A 186 -9.79 -2.93 -1.76
CA ILE A 186 -10.08 -1.82 -2.67
C ILE A 186 -11.05 -2.27 -3.77
N ILE A 187 -10.83 -3.44 -4.37
CA ILE A 187 -11.71 -3.99 -5.41
C ILE A 187 -13.12 -4.22 -4.86
N ARG A 188 -13.23 -4.77 -3.64
CA ARG A 188 -14.52 -4.98 -2.98
C ARG A 188 -15.24 -3.66 -2.73
N SER A 189 -14.54 -2.64 -2.21
CA SER A 189 -15.11 -1.31 -2.02
C SER A 189 -15.61 -0.71 -3.34
N ALA A 190 -14.86 -0.88 -4.43
CA ALA A 190 -15.27 -0.42 -5.76
C ALA A 190 -16.53 -1.13 -6.28
N VAL A 191 -16.61 -2.44 -6.12
CA VAL A 191 -17.71 -3.26 -6.67
C VAL A 191 -18.98 -3.13 -5.82
N LEU A 192 -18.85 -3.11 -4.48
CA LEU A 192 -19.99 -3.12 -3.55
C LEU A 192 -20.39 -1.73 -3.04
N GLY A 193 -19.56 -0.70 -3.27
CA GLY A 193 -19.74 0.62 -2.66
C GLY A 193 -19.49 0.63 -1.14
N ASP A 194 -18.75 -0.36 -0.64
CA ASP A 194 -18.47 -0.57 0.79
C ASP A 194 -17.09 0.01 1.12
N GLN A 195 -17.09 1.12 1.83
CA GLN A 195 -15.87 1.88 2.17
C GLN A 195 -15.36 1.49 3.56
N SER A 196 -15.13 0.21 3.77
CA SER A 196 -14.82 -0.35 5.09
C SER A 196 -13.40 -0.10 5.57
N TYR A 197 -12.44 0.19 4.66
CA TYR A 197 -11.01 0.25 4.99
C TYR A 197 -10.36 1.55 4.59
N HIS A 198 -9.46 2.04 5.45
CA HIS A 198 -8.74 3.29 5.25
C HIS A 198 -7.66 3.15 4.17
N MET A 199 -7.89 3.78 3.01
CA MET A 199 -7.03 3.63 1.84
C MET A 199 -5.58 4.08 2.10
N GLY A 200 -5.40 5.20 2.80
CA GLY A 200 -4.07 5.69 3.18
C GLY A 200 -3.29 4.68 4.03
N ALA A 201 -3.96 3.98 4.96
CA ALA A 201 -3.32 2.92 5.75
C ALA A 201 -2.91 1.72 4.89
N ILE A 202 -3.78 1.30 3.94
CA ILE A 202 -3.46 0.23 2.99
C ILE A 202 -2.22 0.59 2.18
N VAL A 203 -2.19 1.79 1.60
CA VAL A 203 -1.07 2.26 0.77
C VAL A 203 0.20 2.41 1.61
N ALA A 204 0.13 3.02 2.80
CA ALA A 204 1.27 3.19 3.67
C ALA A 204 1.88 1.85 4.10
N HIS A 205 1.03 0.87 4.45
CA HIS A 205 1.49 -0.48 4.77
C HIS A 205 2.17 -1.15 3.56
N ARG A 206 1.62 -0.97 2.37
CA ARG A 206 2.20 -1.53 1.13
C ARG A 206 3.55 -0.89 0.78
N LEU A 207 3.66 0.43 0.85
CA LEU A 207 4.92 1.14 0.61
C LEU A 207 6.00 0.71 1.60
N HIS A 208 5.66 0.60 2.88
CA HIS A 208 6.57 0.11 3.91
C HIS A 208 7.06 -1.31 3.63
N HIS A 209 6.15 -2.20 3.21
CA HIS A 209 6.50 -3.59 2.90
C HIS A 209 7.33 -3.74 1.63
N ASN A 210 7.07 -2.91 0.61
CA ASN A 210 7.72 -2.99 -0.69
C ASN A 210 9.07 -2.24 -0.75
N ARG A 211 9.50 -1.55 0.31
CA ARG A 211 10.74 -0.75 0.32
C ARG A 211 12.03 -1.54 0.04
N HIS A 212 11.99 -2.87 0.24
CA HIS A 212 13.11 -3.78 -0.01
C HIS A 212 13.06 -4.50 -1.36
N ASN A 213 12.08 -4.18 -2.20
CA ASN A 213 12.00 -4.73 -3.55
C ASN A 213 13.12 -4.16 -4.42
N GLY A 214 13.54 -4.94 -5.42
CA GLY A 214 14.63 -4.55 -6.33
C GLY A 214 14.33 -3.31 -7.19
N ASP A 215 13.05 -2.98 -7.42
CA ASP A 215 12.59 -1.83 -8.18
C ASP A 215 11.93 -0.79 -7.29
N PHE A 216 12.01 0.49 -7.67
CA PHE A 216 11.36 1.58 -6.95
C PHE A 216 9.95 1.84 -7.47
N PHE A 217 8.96 1.58 -6.62
CA PHE A 217 7.55 1.85 -6.88
C PHE A 217 7.05 3.00 -6.00
N GLY A 218 5.96 3.62 -6.40
CA GLY A 218 5.31 4.66 -5.59
C GLY A 218 5.80 6.09 -5.86
N GLY A 219 6.48 6.34 -6.97
CA GLY A 219 6.95 7.67 -7.34
C GLY A 219 5.85 8.73 -7.41
N ILE A 220 4.61 8.33 -7.71
CA ILE A 220 3.46 9.23 -7.67
C ILE A 220 3.22 9.79 -6.25
N TYR A 221 3.42 8.98 -5.21
CA TYR A 221 3.27 9.41 -3.82
C TYR A 221 4.39 10.38 -3.43
N ALA A 222 5.64 10.09 -3.82
CA ALA A 222 6.77 10.99 -3.60
C ALA A 222 6.54 12.36 -4.22
N THR A 223 6.07 12.42 -5.47
CA THR A 223 5.79 13.67 -6.17
C THR A 223 4.64 14.45 -5.51
N ARG A 224 3.55 13.77 -5.12
CA ARG A 224 2.43 14.42 -4.43
C ARG A 224 2.81 14.97 -3.06
N LEU A 225 3.62 14.22 -2.30
CA LEU A 225 4.14 14.66 -1.02
C LEU A 225 5.08 15.87 -1.18
N ALA A 226 5.94 15.87 -2.21
CA ALA A 226 6.79 17.01 -2.51
C ALA A 226 5.96 18.26 -2.80
N HIS A 227 4.90 18.15 -3.62
CA HIS A 227 3.99 19.27 -3.87
C HIS A 227 3.24 19.72 -2.61
N PHE A 228 2.75 18.79 -1.80
CA PHE A 228 2.05 19.10 -0.55
C PHE A 228 2.94 19.84 0.45
N LEU A 229 4.22 19.48 0.50
CA LEU A 229 5.23 20.07 1.37
C LEU A 229 5.95 21.26 0.74
N GLU A 230 5.50 21.73 -0.44
CA GLU A 230 6.08 22.85 -1.19
C GLU A 230 7.60 22.67 -1.46
N ILE A 231 8.01 21.43 -1.73
CA ILE A 231 9.41 21.11 -2.04
C ILE A 231 9.65 21.31 -3.53
N ASP A 232 10.73 22.02 -3.83
CA ASP A 232 11.18 22.24 -5.20
C ASP A 232 11.68 20.94 -5.83
N ILE A 233 11.00 20.48 -6.88
CA ILE A 233 11.31 19.23 -7.57
C ILE A 233 12.36 19.52 -8.63
N ARG A 234 13.54 18.91 -8.46
CA ARG A 234 14.63 19.02 -9.43
C ARG A 234 14.40 18.02 -10.55
N GLU A 235 14.31 18.53 -11.78
CA GLU A 235 14.39 17.71 -12.97
C GLU A 235 15.85 17.26 -13.12
N GLY A 236 16.09 15.93 -12.99
CA GLY A 236 17.40 15.32 -13.13
C GLY A 236 17.78 15.07 -14.58
#